data_aeb2dc4944faa889355f0ee25ccdea10
#
_entry.id   aeb2dc4944faa889355f0ee25ccdea10
#
_cell.length_a   1.000
_cell.length_b   1.000
_cell.length_c   1.000
_cell.angle_alpha   90.00
_cell.angle_beta   90.00
_cell.angle_gamma   90.00
#
_symmetry.space_group_name_H-M   'P 1'
#
loop_
_entity.id
_entity.type
_entity.pdbx_description
1 polymer ?
#
loop_
_entity_poly.entity_id
_entity_poly.type
_entity_poly.pdbx_seq_one_letter_code
_entity_poly.pdbx_strand_id
1 'polypeptide(L)'
;MSVEAWYFLHGSTDGICNLTYLLSLLSKMTVLEVQSTKRGLGYAVHPGQVDSSMLVLAKEWGIGRKAVSRLLEDFSERGLIRVDSNPVTSIIDMVCVKSWMIAGRLIENPTYRQTVKAYEGVRVFLFNGLKLETLRRSSTRKKKEKPTEETS
;
A
#
# COMPACT_ATOMS: atom_id res chain seq x y z
N MET A 1 -2.47 -8.70 4.00
CA MET A 1 -1.01 -8.65 4.21
C MET A 1 -0.58 -9.71 5.21
N SER A 2 0.69 -10.06 5.21
CA SER A 2 1.20 -11.05 6.16
C SER A 2 1.29 -10.47 7.57
N VAL A 3 1.34 -11.37 8.57
CA VAL A 3 1.50 -10.93 9.95
C VAL A 3 2.88 -10.27 10.12
N GLU A 4 3.88 -10.79 9.42
CA GLU A 4 5.22 -10.18 9.48
C GLU A 4 5.20 -8.75 8.95
N ALA A 5 4.51 -8.52 7.84
CA ALA A 5 4.39 -7.17 7.30
C ALA A 5 3.67 -6.25 8.30
N TRP A 6 2.63 -6.75 8.93
CA TRP A 6 1.90 -5.99 9.93
C TRP A 6 2.80 -5.60 11.10
N TYR A 7 3.62 -6.54 11.59
CA TYR A 7 4.57 -6.23 12.65
C TYR A 7 5.61 -5.20 12.21
N PHE A 8 6.09 -5.31 10.98
CA PHE A 8 7.05 -4.33 10.47
C PHE A 8 6.43 -2.92 10.50
N LEU A 9 5.16 -2.82 10.16
CA LEU A 9 4.49 -1.52 10.12
C LEU A 9 4.35 -0.90 11.50
N HIS A 10 4.40 -1.70 12.56
CA HIS A 10 4.39 -1.17 13.92
C HIS A 10 5.76 -0.69 14.39
N GLY A 11 6.82 -1.03 13.66
CA GLY A 11 8.14 -0.51 13.94
C GLY A 11 8.26 0.94 13.48
N SER A 12 9.43 1.52 13.66
CA SER A 12 9.64 2.92 13.32
C SER A 12 10.90 3.11 12.51
N THR A 13 10.92 4.17 11.73
CA THR A 13 12.08 4.63 10.97
C THR A 13 12.22 6.10 11.27
N ASP A 14 13.40 6.49 11.75
CA ASP A 14 13.68 7.89 12.06
C ASP A 14 12.65 8.45 13.05
N GLY A 15 12.20 7.63 13.99
CA GLY A 15 11.27 8.06 15.03
C GLY A 15 9.81 8.08 14.63
N ILE A 16 9.49 7.72 13.39
CA ILE A 16 8.13 7.75 12.89
C ILE A 16 7.68 6.31 12.58
N CYS A 17 6.48 5.97 13.00
CA CYS A 17 5.92 4.65 12.76
C CYS A 17 5.90 4.32 11.26
N ASN A 18 6.35 3.12 10.91
CA ASN A 18 6.43 2.75 9.50
C ASN A 18 5.06 2.77 8.81
N LEU A 19 4.00 2.51 9.55
CA LEU A 19 2.65 2.60 9.01
C LEU A 19 2.35 4.00 8.47
N THR A 20 2.90 5.04 9.11
CA THR A 20 2.69 6.42 8.67
C THR A 20 3.23 6.62 7.26
N TYR A 21 4.39 6.05 6.97
CA TYR A 21 4.95 6.16 5.62
C TYR A 21 4.11 5.41 4.61
N LEU A 22 3.60 4.23 4.97
CA LEU A 22 2.74 3.47 4.07
C LEU A 22 1.43 4.23 3.80
N LEU A 23 0.85 4.84 4.84
CA LEU A 23 -0.36 5.63 4.68
C LEU A 23 -0.11 6.85 3.78
N SER A 24 1.10 7.43 3.86
CA SER A 24 1.47 8.51 2.96
C SER A 24 1.42 8.05 1.51
N LEU A 25 1.95 6.86 1.22
CA LEU A 25 1.88 6.32 -0.13
C LEU A 25 0.44 6.07 -0.55
N LEU A 26 -0.36 5.51 0.35
CA LEU A 26 -1.77 5.26 0.04
C LEU A 26 -2.51 6.54 -0.30
N SER A 27 -2.18 7.63 0.39
CA SER A 27 -2.84 8.92 0.12
C SER A 27 -2.47 9.49 -1.24
N LYS A 28 -1.37 9.03 -1.83
CA LYS A 28 -0.91 9.49 -3.15
C LYS A 28 -1.35 8.55 -4.27
N MET A 29 -1.94 7.42 -3.92
CA MET A 29 -2.31 6.42 -4.93
C MET A 29 -3.40 6.98 -5.84
N THR A 30 -3.21 6.82 -7.15
CA THR A 30 -4.25 7.20 -8.09
C THR A 30 -5.37 6.17 -8.05
N VAL A 31 -6.60 6.65 -8.10
CA VAL A 31 -7.77 5.78 -8.10
C VAL A 31 -8.42 5.68 -9.48
N LEU A 32 -8.02 6.58 -10.38
CA LEU A 32 -8.41 6.56 -11.79
C LEU A 32 -7.16 6.84 -12.60
N GLU A 33 -7.18 6.44 -13.88
CA GLU A 33 -6.01 6.66 -14.73
C GLU A 33 -5.77 8.14 -14.92
N VAL A 34 -4.50 8.56 -14.82
CA VAL A 34 -4.09 9.95 -14.95
C VAL A 34 -2.97 10.03 -15.97
N GLN A 35 -3.03 11.01 -16.85
CA GLN A 35 -1.93 11.30 -17.75
C GLN A 35 -0.99 12.28 -17.08
N SER A 36 0.31 12.02 -17.17
CA SER A 36 1.32 12.84 -16.54
C SER A 36 2.48 13.07 -17.48
N THR A 37 3.29 14.09 -17.20
CA THR A 37 4.49 14.35 -17.99
C THR A 37 5.64 14.70 -17.07
N LYS A 38 6.83 14.25 -17.43
CA LYS A 38 8.08 14.65 -16.78
C LYS A 38 9.14 14.79 -17.84
N ARG A 39 9.84 15.90 -17.80
CA ARG A 39 10.94 16.18 -18.75
C ARG A 39 10.46 16.03 -20.18
N GLY A 40 9.23 16.45 -20.46
CA GLY A 40 8.66 16.40 -21.80
C GLY A 40 8.15 15.04 -22.23
N LEU A 41 8.25 14.02 -21.39
CA LEU A 41 7.78 12.68 -21.72
C LEU A 41 6.43 12.44 -21.07
N GLY A 42 5.46 12.04 -21.90
CA GLY A 42 4.14 11.70 -21.41
C GLY A 42 4.06 10.24 -21.01
N TYR A 43 3.31 9.96 -19.96
CA TYR A 43 3.09 8.60 -19.51
C TYR A 43 1.78 8.53 -18.73
N ALA A 44 1.24 7.33 -18.62
CA ALA A 44 0.02 7.11 -17.87
C ALA A 44 0.35 6.57 -16.49
N VAL A 45 -0.38 7.07 -15.47
CA VAL A 45 -0.33 6.49 -14.14
C VAL A 45 -1.66 5.77 -13.97
N HIS A 46 -1.59 4.47 -13.75
CA HIS A 46 -2.77 3.63 -13.71
C HIS A 46 -3.35 3.53 -12.30
N PRO A 47 -4.62 3.15 -12.17
CA PRO A 47 -5.20 2.97 -10.83
C PRO A 47 -4.36 2.00 -10.00
N GLY A 48 -4.18 2.33 -8.73
CA GLY A 48 -3.37 1.53 -7.82
C GLY A 48 -1.91 1.88 -7.80
N GLN A 49 -1.51 2.92 -8.54
CA GLN A 49 -0.11 3.33 -8.64
C GLN A 49 0.13 4.67 -7.98
N VAL A 50 1.36 4.86 -7.51
CA VAL A 50 1.84 6.13 -6.98
C VAL A 50 2.98 6.59 -7.89
N ASP A 51 2.87 7.81 -8.40
CA ASP A 51 3.91 8.43 -9.20
C ASP A 51 4.69 9.36 -8.27
N SER A 52 5.93 9.00 -7.95
CA SER A 52 6.74 9.81 -7.07
C SER A 52 8.23 9.57 -7.36
N SER A 53 9.08 10.16 -6.55
CA SER A 53 10.51 9.95 -6.67
C SER A 53 11.11 9.89 -5.28
N MET A 54 12.31 9.33 -5.18
CA MET A 54 13.02 9.27 -3.90
C MET A 54 13.19 10.66 -3.32
N LEU A 55 13.49 11.64 -4.18
CA LEU A 55 13.73 13.01 -3.72
C LEU A 55 12.46 13.61 -3.14
N VAL A 56 11.34 13.44 -3.83
CA VAL A 56 10.06 13.97 -3.35
C VAL A 56 9.67 13.32 -2.03
N LEU A 57 9.79 12.00 -1.95
CA LEU A 57 9.44 11.30 -0.72
C LEU A 57 10.36 11.69 0.43
N ALA A 58 11.66 11.85 0.16
CA ALA A 58 12.59 12.26 1.20
C ALA A 58 12.20 13.62 1.76
N LYS A 59 11.81 14.56 0.90
CA LYS A 59 11.38 15.87 1.34
C LYS A 59 10.09 15.81 2.14
N GLU A 60 9.12 15.06 1.66
CA GLU A 60 7.83 14.97 2.34
C GLU A 60 7.92 14.26 3.67
N TRP A 61 8.77 13.25 3.73
CA TRP A 61 8.90 12.45 4.94
C TRP A 61 9.93 13.00 5.92
N GLY A 62 10.74 13.95 5.46
CA GLY A 62 11.75 14.55 6.31
C GLY A 62 12.88 13.61 6.68
N ILE A 63 13.21 12.67 5.79
CA ILE A 63 14.29 11.71 6.03
C ILE A 63 15.22 11.70 4.82
N GLY A 64 16.37 11.05 4.97
CA GLY A 64 17.35 10.99 3.89
C GLY A 64 16.93 10.04 2.78
N ARG A 65 17.51 10.23 1.60
CA ARG A 65 17.18 9.40 0.44
C ARG A 65 17.52 7.93 0.67
N LYS A 66 18.60 7.66 1.41
CA LYS A 66 18.94 6.28 1.74
C LYS A 66 17.88 5.64 2.61
N ALA A 67 17.34 6.39 3.56
CA ALA A 67 16.28 5.89 4.42
C ALA A 67 15.02 5.61 3.62
N VAL A 68 14.67 6.48 2.66
CA VAL A 68 13.53 6.25 1.78
C VAL A 68 13.74 4.97 0.98
N SER A 69 14.93 4.82 0.38
CA SER A 69 15.21 3.66 -0.44
C SER A 69 15.10 2.37 0.37
N ARG A 70 15.66 2.36 1.58
CA ARG A 70 15.58 1.19 2.44
C ARG A 70 14.15 0.89 2.85
N LEU A 71 13.38 1.93 3.15
CA LEU A 71 11.99 1.76 3.56
C LEU A 71 11.14 1.17 2.43
N LEU A 72 11.33 1.68 1.22
CA LEU A 72 10.61 1.13 0.07
C LEU A 72 11.03 -0.31 -0.21
N GLU A 73 12.30 -0.61 -0.03
CA GLU A 73 12.78 -1.97 -0.19
C GLU A 73 12.15 -2.91 0.85
N ASP A 74 12.08 -2.45 2.10
CA ASP A 74 11.45 -3.22 3.16
C ASP A 74 9.96 -3.45 2.88
N PHE A 75 9.27 -2.44 2.38
CA PHE A 75 7.87 -2.60 1.98
C PHE A 75 7.74 -3.60 0.84
N SER A 76 8.65 -3.54 -0.12
CA SER A 76 8.61 -4.45 -1.28
C SER A 76 8.84 -5.89 -0.87
N GLU A 77 9.81 -6.12 0.00
CA GLU A 77 10.13 -7.47 0.44
C GLU A 77 8.99 -8.12 1.21
N ARG A 78 8.14 -7.29 1.81
CA ARG A 78 7.01 -7.78 2.59
C ARG A 78 5.71 -7.82 1.79
N GLY A 79 5.82 -7.60 0.47
CA GLY A 79 4.66 -7.74 -0.40
C GLY A 79 3.66 -6.61 -0.31
N LEU A 80 4.08 -5.44 0.18
CA LEU A 80 3.18 -4.31 0.31
C LEU A 80 3.17 -3.43 -0.93
N ILE A 81 4.32 -3.29 -1.59
CA ILE A 81 4.43 -2.48 -2.79
C ILE A 81 5.36 -3.16 -3.79
N ARG A 82 5.40 -2.62 -4.99
CA ARG A 82 6.43 -2.96 -5.98
C ARG A 82 6.87 -1.68 -6.63
N VAL A 83 8.18 -1.45 -6.68
CA VAL A 83 8.73 -0.21 -7.23
C VAL A 83 9.31 -0.49 -8.61
N ASP A 84 8.94 0.34 -9.57
CA ASP A 84 9.47 0.29 -10.92
C ASP A 84 10.06 1.66 -11.23
N SER A 85 11.39 1.74 -11.24
CA SER A 85 12.08 3.00 -11.43
C SER A 85 12.71 3.07 -12.82
N ASN A 86 12.63 4.24 -13.42
CA ASN A 86 13.33 4.53 -14.65
C ASN A 86 13.98 5.91 -14.50
N PRO A 87 14.76 6.39 -15.51
CA PRO A 87 15.44 7.67 -15.36
C PRO A 87 14.51 8.87 -15.19
N VAL A 88 13.23 8.74 -15.52
CA VAL A 88 12.29 9.84 -15.48
C VAL A 88 11.52 9.87 -14.17
N THR A 89 11.03 8.72 -13.71
CA THR A 89 10.16 8.67 -12.54
C THR A 89 10.22 7.30 -11.88
N SER A 90 9.67 7.22 -10.68
CA SER A 90 9.45 5.95 -9.99
C SER A 90 7.94 5.73 -9.87
N ILE A 91 7.51 4.60 -10.34
CA ILE A 91 6.11 4.19 -10.21
C ILE A 91 6.04 3.11 -9.15
N ILE A 92 5.19 3.30 -8.17
CA ILE A 92 5.03 2.37 -7.06
C ILE A 92 3.66 1.74 -7.17
N ASP A 93 3.64 0.42 -7.39
CA ASP A 93 2.39 -0.33 -7.39
C ASP A 93 2.01 -0.65 -5.95
N MET A 94 0.81 -0.26 -5.54
CA MET A 94 0.31 -0.54 -4.20
C MET A 94 -0.34 -1.92 -4.22
N VAL A 95 0.50 -2.95 -4.31
CA VAL A 95 0.02 -4.32 -4.56
C VAL A 95 -0.77 -4.91 -3.40
N CYS A 96 -0.68 -4.32 -2.22
CA CYS A 96 -1.45 -4.78 -1.05
C CYS A 96 -2.89 -4.24 -1.03
N VAL A 97 -3.22 -3.32 -1.92
CA VAL A 97 -4.57 -2.74 -1.97
C VAL A 97 -5.40 -3.53 -2.97
N LYS A 98 -6.47 -4.12 -2.50
CA LYS A 98 -7.28 -4.99 -3.37
C LYS A 98 -8.28 -4.21 -4.21
N SER A 99 -8.99 -3.28 -3.59
CA SER A 99 -10.06 -2.55 -4.28
C SER A 99 -10.43 -1.32 -3.48
N TRP A 100 -11.22 -0.45 -4.10
CA TRP A 100 -11.77 0.73 -3.44
C TRP A 100 -13.11 1.10 -4.08
N MET A 101 -13.83 2.02 -3.44
CA MET A 101 -15.13 2.47 -3.92
C MET A 101 -15.02 3.90 -4.42
N ILE A 102 -15.59 4.15 -5.58
CA ILE A 102 -15.72 5.52 -6.12
C ILE A 102 -17.15 5.68 -6.56
N ALA A 103 -17.85 6.66 -5.99
CA ALA A 103 -19.22 6.98 -6.36
C ALA A 103 -20.10 5.73 -6.36
N GLY A 104 -19.96 4.89 -5.36
CA GLY A 104 -20.76 3.70 -5.22
C GLY A 104 -20.33 2.52 -6.09
N ARG A 105 -19.24 2.67 -6.84
CA ARG A 105 -18.75 1.60 -7.72
C ARG A 105 -17.48 1.02 -7.17
N LEU A 106 -17.39 -0.31 -7.19
CA LEU A 106 -16.20 -1.02 -6.75
C LEU A 106 -15.18 -1.04 -7.88
N ILE A 107 -13.98 -0.56 -7.59
CA ILE A 107 -12.87 -0.57 -8.54
C ILE A 107 -11.84 -1.56 -8.04
N GLU A 108 -11.52 -2.56 -8.88
CA GLU A 108 -10.48 -3.53 -8.55
C GLU A 108 -9.11 -2.95 -8.87
N ASN A 109 -8.14 -3.19 -8.00
CA ASN A 109 -6.78 -2.73 -8.23
C ASN A 109 -6.08 -3.73 -9.17
N PRO A 110 -5.75 -3.32 -10.41
CA PRO A 110 -5.13 -4.25 -11.35
C PRO A 110 -3.74 -4.70 -10.93
N THR A 111 -3.09 -4.00 -10.00
CA THR A 111 -1.76 -4.39 -9.55
C THR A 111 -1.78 -5.25 -8.30
N TYR A 112 -2.97 -5.53 -7.75
CA TYR A 112 -3.09 -6.29 -6.52
C TYR A 112 -2.43 -7.66 -6.61
N ARG A 113 -1.71 -8.02 -5.55
CA ARG A 113 -1.11 -9.35 -5.41
C ARG A 113 -1.39 -9.86 -4.01
N GLN A 114 -1.95 -11.03 -3.93
CA GLN A 114 -2.18 -11.67 -2.65
C GLN A 114 -0.91 -12.43 -2.27
N THR A 115 -0.30 -12.04 -1.17
CA THR A 115 0.98 -12.61 -0.74
C THR A 115 0.84 -13.73 0.28
N VAL A 116 -0.35 -13.86 0.89
CA VAL A 116 -0.60 -14.93 1.85
C VAL A 116 -2.01 -15.44 1.63
N LYS A 117 -2.28 -16.64 2.09
CA LYS A 117 -3.63 -17.18 2.04
C LYS A 117 -4.55 -16.33 2.92
N ALA A 118 -5.82 -16.26 2.53
CA ALA A 118 -6.75 -15.35 3.18
C ALA A 118 -6.86 -15.57 4.68
N TYR A 119 -6.67 -16.81 5.14
CA TYR A 119 -6.81 -17.11 6.56
C TYR A 119 -5.51 -16.98 7.35
N GLU A 120 -4.41 -16.61 6.68
CA GLU A 120 -3.11 -16.53 7.34
C GLU A 120 -2.66 -15.10 7.56
N GLY A 121 -3.39 -14.14 7.05
CA GLY A 121 -2.95 -12.76 7.09
C GLY A 121 -3.83 -11.88 7.94
N VAL A 122 -3.54 -10.60 7.88
CA VAL A 122 -4.28 -9.56 8.56
C VAL A 122 -5.07 -8.79 7.51
N ARG A 123 -6.34 -8.55 7.76
CA ARG A 123 -7.16 -7.71 6.89
C ARG A 123 -7.18 -6.31 7.43
N VAL A 124 -6.96 -5.37 6.53
CA VAL A 124 -6.87 -3.97 6.90
C VAL A 124 -7.84 -3.19 6.02
N PHE A 125 -8.65 -2.35 6.63
CA PHE A 125 -9.59 -1.50 5.91
C PHE A 125 -9.28 -0.04 6.21
N LEU A 126 -9.42 0.80 5.20
CA LEU A 126 -9.23 2.23 5.34
C LEU A 126 -10.59 2.91 5.26
N PHE A 127 -10.88 3.74 6.23
CA PHE A 127 -12.10 4.53 6.24
C PHE A 127 -11.74 6.01 6.13
N ASN A 128 -12.58 6.76 5.46
CA ASN A 128 -12.38 8.19 5.26
C ASN A 128 -11.02 8.46 4.63
N GLY A 129 -10.63 7.54 3.74
CA GLY A 129 -9.41 7.68 2.97
C GLY A 129 -8.13 7.34 3.70
N LEU A 130 -8.02 7.63 4.98
CA LEU A 130 -6.76 7.43 5.69
C LEU A 130 -6.90 6.79 7.05
N LYS A 131 -8.12 6.70 7.57
CA LYS A 131 -8.31 6.08 8.86
C LYS A 131 -8.23 4.56 8.71
N LEU A 132 -7.30 3.96 9.43
CA LEU A 132 -7.01 2.55 9.30
C LEU A 132 -7.78 1.74 10.34
N GLU A 133 -8.40 0.67 9.90
CA GLU A 133 -9.00 -0.30 10.81
C GLU A 133 -8.54 -1.69 10.45
N THR A 134 -8.37 -2.51 11.47
CA THR A 134 -7.97 -3.90 11.31
C THR A 134 -9.08 -4.79 11.83
N LEU A 135 -9.49 -5.75 11.01
CA LEU A 135 -10.43 -6.77 11.47
C LEU A 135 -9.66 -7.98 11.93
N ARG A 136 -9.77 -8.31 13.22
CA ARG A 136 -9.20 -9.52 13.72
C ARG A 136 -10.06 -10.68 13.33
N ARG A 137 -9.43 -11.78 13.01
CA ARG A 137 -10.17 -12.98 12.91
C ARG A 137 -10.71 -13.30 14.26
N SER A 138 -11.96 -13.53 14.28
CA SER A 138 -12.60 -13.95 15.48
C SER A 138 -12.14 -15.32 15.80
N SER A 139 -11.54 -15.46 16.85
CA SER A 139 -11.24 -16.79 17.22
C SER A 139 -12.30 -17.23 18.12
N THR A 140 -12.69 -16.79 18.10
CA THR A 140 -13.53 -16.96 18.55
C THR A 140 -14.63 -17.10 18.27
N ARG A 141 -14.66 -17.04 17.98
CA ARG A 141 -15.66 -17.18 17.65
C ARG A 141 -16.12 -17.83 17.30
N LYS A 142 -16.03 -18.12 17.51
CA LYS A 142 -16.45 -18.72 17.11
C LYS A 142 -16.65 -19.17 16.54
N LYS A 143 -16.49 -19.62 16.49
CA LYS A 143 -16.67 -20.03 15.79
C LYS A 143 -17.14 -20.32 15.19
N LYS A 144 -17.26 -20.47 15.13
CA LYS A 144 -17.75 -20.80 14.36
C LYS A 144 -17.98 -20.68 13.50
N GLU A 145 -17.90 -20.59 13.29
CA GLU A 145 -18.12 -20.43 12.37
C GLU A 145 -17.90 -20.48 11.56
N LYS A 146 -18.01 -20.63 11.16
CA LYS A 146 -17.76 -20.77 10.25
C LYS A 146 -16.94 -20.18 9.63
N PRO A 147 -16.23 -20.41 9.29
CA PRO A 147 -15.24 -19.75 8.77
C PRO A 147 -15.37 -19.27 7.46
N THR A 148 -15.87 -19.44 6.85
CA THR A 148 -15.92 -19.08 5.64
C THR A 148 -16.09 -17.80 5.45
N GLU A 149 -16.38 -17.38 5.77
CA GLU A 149 -16.57 -16.35 5.55
C GLU A 149 -15.72 -15.55 5.46
N GLU A 150 -15.08 -15.72 5.50
CA GLU A 150 -14.30 -15.00 5.36
C GLU A 150 -13.75 -14.86 4.39
N THR A 151 -13.88 -15.25 3.83
CA THR A 151 -13.27 -15.31 2.86
C THR A 151 -13.26 -14.37 2.06
N SER A 152 -13.30 -14.08 1.66
CA SER A 152 -13.30 -13.38 0.60
C SER A 152 -12.86 -12.31 0.35
#